data_a6ce11e83949b356d64a4438c40c5c4d
#
_entry.id   a6ce11e83949b356d64a4438c40c5c4d
#
_cell.length_a   1.000
_cell.length_b   1.000
_cell.length_c   1.000
_cell.angle_alpha   90.00
_cell.angle_beta   90.00
_cell.angle_gamma   90.00
#
_symmetry.space_group_name_H-M   'P 1'
#
loop_
_entity.id
_entity.type
_entity.pdbx_description
1 polymer ?
#
loop_
_entity_poly.entity_id
_entity_poly.type
_entity_poly.pdbx_seq_one_letter_code
_entity_poly.pdbx_strand_id
1 'polypeptide(L)' 'MHRSQAAKDDFMRQTGHPRGWPGHVVDHMVPLACGGADSPSNMQWQTVGEAKAKDKVERKGCATSRRH' A
#
# COMPACT_ATOMS: atom_id res chain seq x y z
N MET A 1 5.93 -12.33 -6.47
CA MET A 1 4.70 -11.54 -6.62
C MET A 1 5.03 -10.18 -7.21
N HIS A 2 4.31 -9.81 -8.25
CA HIS A 2 4.56 -8.56 -8.94
C HIS A 2 3.60 -7.47 -8.50
N ARG A 3 4.12 -6.27 -8.46
CA ARG A 3 3.29 -5.08 -8.26
C ARG A 3 3.12 -4.42 -9.61
N SER A 4 1.91 -3.96 -9.87
CA SER A 4 1.63 -3.27 -11.11
C SER A 4 2.11 -1.81 -11.00
N GLN A 5 3.08 -1.44 -11.80
CA GLN A 5 3.52 -0.05 -11.85
C GLN A 5 2.40 0.85 -12.38
N ALA A 6 1.61 0.32 -13.31
CA ALA A 6 0.49 1.07 -13.85
C ALA A 6 -0.56 1.41 -12.78
N ALA A 7 -0.86 0.44 -11.92
CA ALA A 7 -1.82 0.67 -10.84
C ALA A 7 -1.32 1.73 -9.87
N LYS A 8 -0.04 1.67 -9.53
CA LYS A 8 0.57 2.66 -8.65
C LYS A 8 0.55 4.04 -9.29
N ASP A 9 0.90 4.12 -10.58
CA ASP A 9 0.90 5.38 -11.29
C ASP A 9 -0.50 5.98 -11.35
N ASP A 10 -1.50 5.15 -11.57
CA ASP A 10 -2.90 5.60 -11.57
C ASP A 10 -3.29 6.19 -10.23
N PHE A 11 -2.95 5.49 -9.15
CA PHE A 11 -3.24 5.96 -7.80
C PHE A 11 -2.57 7.32 -7.55
N MET A 12 -1.31 7.44 -7.95
CA MET A 12 -0.56 8.67 -7.75
C MET A 12 -1.20 9.82 -8.52
N ARG A 13 -1.62 9.58 -9.76
CA ARG A 13 -2.28 10.61 -10.56
C ARG A 13 -3.64 10.97 -9.98
N GLN A 14 -4.42 9.99 -9.58
CA GLN A 14 -5.75 10.22 -9.02
C GLN A 14 -5.70 11.04 -7.75
N THR A 15 -4.63 10.92 -6.98
CA THR A 15 -4.49 11.64 -5.72
C THR A 15 -3.72 12.95 -5.87
N GLY A 16 -3.34 13.31 -7.09
CA GLY A 16 -2.68 14.58 -7.35
C GLY A 16 -1.19 14.60 -7.13
N HIS A 17 -0.56 13.43 -7.02
CA HIS A 17 0.88 13.32 -6.80
C HIS A 17 1.53 12.37 -7.81
N PRO A 18 1.45 12.70 -9.12
CA PRO A 18 1.94 11.77 -10.14
C PRO A 18 3.44 11.49 -10.08
N ARG A 19 4.20 12.35 -9.42
CA ARG A 19 5.64 12.17 -9.28
C ARG A 19 6.04 11.74 -7.88
N GLY A 20 5.06 11.45 -7.04
CA GLY A 20 5.30 11.09 -5.67
C GLY A 20 5.01 12.24 -4.72
N TRP A 21 5.04 11.94 -3.46
CA TRP A 21 4.75 12.91 -2.38
C TRP A 21 5.90 12.83 -1.39
N PRO A 22 6.70 13.89 -1.25
CA PRO A 22 7.87 13.85 -0.35
C PRO A 22 7.50 13.41 1.05
N GLY A 23 8.31 12.52 1.62
CA GLY A 23 8.08 12.02 2.96
C GLY A 23 6.98 10.97 3.06
N HIS A 24 6.43 10.55 1.93
CA HIS A 24 5.35 9.58 1.88
C HIS A 24 5.68 8.45 0.92
N VAL A 25 5.00 7.33 1.09
CA VAL A 25 5.10 6.18 0.20
C VAL A 25 3.70 5.68 -0.12
N VAL A 26 3.57 5.03 -1.26
CA VAL A 26 2.32 4.37 -1.62
C VAL A 26 2.33 2.99 -0.98
N ASP A 27 1.26 2.65 -0.30
CA ASP A 27 1.16 1.37 0.38
C ASP A 27 -0.19 0.73 0.06
N HIS A 28 -0.24 -0.59 0.16
CA HIS A 28 -1.48 -1.34 0.00
C HIS A 28 -2.17 -1.46 1.35
N MET A 29 -3.45 -1.16 1.40
CA MET A 29 -4.22 -1.27 2.64
C MET A 29 -4.27 -2.71 3.11
N VAL A 30 -4.53 -3.62 2.18
CA VAL A 30 -4.40 -5.05 2.43
C VAL A 30 -3.17 -5.51 1.65
N PRO A 31 -2.16 -6.09 2.30
CA PRO A 31 -0.94 -6.50 1.62
C PRO A 31 -1.22 -7.50 0.49
N LEU A 32 -0.43 -7.40 -0.57
CA LEU A 32 -0.55 -8.33 -1.70
C LEU A 32 -0.39 -9.78 -1.24
N ALA A 33 0.53 -10.01 -0.32
CA ALA A 33 0.76 -11.35 0.21
C ALA A 33 -0.44 -11.88 0.98
N CYS A 34 -1.33 -11.00 1.41
CA CYS A 34 -2.55 -11.36 2.14
C CYS A 34 -3.78 -11.37 1.24
N GLY A 35 -3.58 -11.34 -0.05
CA GLY A 35 -4.69 -11.37 -0.99
C GLY A 35 -5.25 -10.01 -1.34
N GLY A 36 -4.57 -8.94 -0.97
CA GLY A 36 -5.00 -7.60 -1.32
C GLY A 36 -4.89 -7.35 -2.82
N ALA A 37 -5.79 -6.52 -3.35
CA ALA A 37 -5.78 -6.18 -4.76
C ALA A 37 -4.61 -5.26 -5.10
N ASP A 38 -4.02 -5.46 -6.26
CA ASP A 38 -3.01 -4.55 -6.77
C ASP A 38 -3.69 -3.52 -7.66
N SER A 39 -4.47 -2.66 -7.03
CA SER A 39 -5.25 -1.63 -7.72
C SER A 39 -5.31 -0.39 -6.85
N PRO A 40 -5.60 0.77 -7.49
CA PRO A 40 -5.69 2.04 -6.73
C PRO A 40 -6.67 2.01 -5.58
N SER A 41 -7.73 1.22 -5.69
CA SER A 41 -8.73 1.14 -4.61
C SER A 41 -8.20 0.51 -3.34
N ASN A 42 -7.07 -0.20 -3.43
CA ASN A 42 -6.42 -0.82 -2.28
C ASN A 42 -5.13 -0.11 -1.91
N MET A 43 -4.94 1.10 -2.39
CA MET A 43 -3.71 1.85 -2.13
C MET A 43 -3.99 3.07 -1.29
N GLN A 44 -2.95 3.53 -0.59
CA GLN A 44 -3.03 4.73 0.23
C GLN A 44 -1.66 5.36 0.34
N TRP A 45 -1.65 6.65 0.61
CA TRP A 45 -0.42 7.35 0.97
C TRP A 45 -0.19 7.19 2.46
N GLN A 46 1.05 6.89 2.82
CA GLN A 46 1.45 6.84 4.22
C GLN A 46 2.77 7.58 4.38
N THR A 47 2.99 8.16 5.56
CA THR A 47 4.31 8.68 5.87
C THR A 47 5.28 7.50 5.99
N VAL A 48 6.57 7.81 5.83
CA VAL A 48 7.60 6.77 5.95
C VAL A 48 7.51 6.09 7.33
N GLY A 49 7.26 6.88 8.38
CA GLY A 49 7.13 6.32 9.72
C GLY A 49 5.95 5.39 9.87
N GLU A 50 4.79 5.78 9.31
CA GLU A 50 3.61 4.95 9.34
C GLU A 50 3.82 3.64 8.58
N ALA A 51 4.48 3.73 7.42
CA ALA A 51 4.74 2.56 6.61
C ALA A 51 5.66 1.58 7.34
N LYS A 52 6.65 2.07 8.05
CA LYS A 52 7.54 1.22 8.83
C LYS A 52 6.81 0.53 9.97
N ALA A 53 5.94 1.26 10.66
CA ALA A 53 5.17 0.69 11.74
C ALA A 53 4.23 -0.41 11.24
N LYS A 54 3.57 -0.15 10.10
CA LYS A 54 2.68 -1.12 9.49
C LYS A 54 3.43 -2.36 9.04
N ASP A 55 4.63 -2.17 8.49
CA ASP A 55 5.45 -3.28 8.03
C ASP A 55 5.79 -4.25 9.17
N LYS A 56 6.08 -3.72 10.35
CA LYS A 56 6.33 -4.57 11.50
C LYS A 56 5.13 -5.43 11.85
N VAL A 57 3.96 -4.87 11.78
CA VAL A 57 2.72 -5.60 12.08
C VAL A 57 2.47 -6.65 11.02
N GLU A 58 2.66 -6.31 9.77
CA GLU A 58 2.38 -7.20 8.66
C GLU A 58 3.31 -8.41 8.61
N ARG A 59 4.50 -8.30 9.18
CA ARG A 59 5.41 -9.43 9.25
C ARG A 59 4.87 -10.59 10.05
N LYS A 60 3.90 -10.34 10.89
CA LYS A 60 3.28 -11.38 11.70
C LYS A 60 2.20 -12.13 10.93
N GLY A 61 2.07 -11.82 9.66
CA GLY A 61 1.12 -12.48 8.79
C GLY A 61 -0.09 -11.63 8.52
N CYS A 62 -1.14 -12.25 8.07
CA CYS A 62 -2.34 -11.57 7.64
C CYS A 62 -3.45 -11.58 8.69
N ALA A 63 -3.06 -11.66 9.92
CA ALA A 63 -4.00 -11.83 11.04
C ALA A 63 -5.01 -10.70 11.12
N THR A 64 -4.60 -9.53 10.70
CA THR A 64 -5.49 -8.37 10.79
C THR A 64 -6.65 -8.45 9.83
N SER A 65 -6.51 -9.21 8.80
CA SER A 65 -7.55 -9.25 7.80
C SER A 65 -8.56 -10.32 8.09
N ARG A 66 -8.27 -11.03 8.86
CA ARG A 66 -9.18 -11.89 8.97
C ARG A 66 -9.43 -12.57 9.92
N ARG A 67 -9.25 -12.47 10.39
CA ARG A 67 -9.50 -13.06 11.26
C ARG A 67 -10.64 -13.40 11.41
N HIS A 68 -11.03 -13.69 11.32
CA HIS A 68 -12.11 -13.90 11.49
C HIS A 68 -12.48 -14.50 12.00
#